data_4a940c93101d36f679f69976637c20e5
#
_entry.id   4a940c93101d36f679f69976637c20e5
#
_cell.length_a   1.000
_cell.length_b   1.000
_cell.length_c   1.000
_cell.angle_alpha   90.00
_cell.angle_beta   90.00
_cell.angle_gamma   90.00
#
_symmetry.space_group_name_H-M   'P 1'
#
loop_
_entity.id
_entity.type
_entity.pdbx_description
1 polymer ?
#
loop_
_entity_poly.entity_id
_entity_poly.type
_entity_poly.pdbx_seq_one_letter_code
_entity_poly.pdbx_strand_id
1 'polypeptide(L)'
;MIWSYFIIFALLSVVLWATGAWAAWRNRRALAFATTGFGLAIFFAYILIMWITLERPPLRTMGETRLWYSFFLPLAGVIVYSRWQYKWILSFSTLLATVFVCVNLFKPEIHSKTLMPALQSPWFAPHVIVYMMAYALLGAAVVMSVYLLFFKKGDDTAKEMEITDNLTYVGLSFMTLGM
;
A
#
# COMPACT_ATOMS: atom_id res chain seq x y z
N MET A 1 2.42 -23.88 7.79
CA MET A 1 3.49 -23.37 8.68
C MET A 1 4.00 -21.97 8.35
N ILE A 2 4.09 -21.50 7.09
CA ILE A 2 4.62 -20.14 6.77
C ILE A 2 3.77 -19.03 7.39
N TRP A 3 2.47 -19.15 7.37
CA TRP A 3 1.53 -18.19 7.96
C TRP A 3 1.61 -18.10 9.49
N SER A 4 2.20 -19.09 10.17
CA SER A 4 2.37 -19.03 11.64
C SER A 4 3.33 -17.92 12.07
N TYR A 5 4.31 -17.58 11.25
CA TYR A 5 5.25 -16.49 11.51
C TYR A 5 4.71 -15.12 11.05
N PHE A 6 3.64 -15.09 10.27
CA PHE A 6 3.08 -13.85 9.72
C PHE A 6 2.77 -12.82 10.79
N ILE A 7 2.23 -13.26 11.94
CA ILE A 7 1.83 -12.37 13.03
C ILE A 7 3.01 -11.51 13.54
N ILE A 8 4.22 -12.07 13.63
CA ILE A 8 5.40 -11.36 14.13
C ILE A 8 5.80 -10.25 13.14
N PHE A 9 5.96 -10.60 11.86
CA PHE A 9 6.31 -9.64 10.82
C PHE A 9 5.23 -8.58 10.63
N ALA A 10 3.97 -8.98 10.69
CA ALA A 10 2.82 -8.09 10.57
C ALA A 10 2.78 -7.06 11.71
N LEU A 11 2.88 -7.49 12.96
CA LEU A 11 2.86 -6.59 14.12
C LEU A 11 4.04 -5.62 14.12
N LEU A 12 5.26 -6.08 13.82
CA LEU A 12 6.43 -5.23 13.73
C LEU A 12 6.25 -4.17 12.64
N SER A 13 5.78 -4.58 11.45
CA SER A 13 5.56 -3.65 10.33
C SER A 13 4.48 -2.63 10.65
N VAL A 14 3.34 -3.04 11.23
CA VAL A 14 2.24 -2.15 11.60
C VAL A 14 2.67 -1.13 12.65
N VAL A 15 3.42 -1.56 13.68
CA VAL A 15 3.95 -0.64 14.71
C VAL A 15 4.90 0.38 14.08
N LEU A 16 5.78 -0.05 13.17
CA LEU A 16 6.70 0.84 12.47
C LEU A 16 5.97 1.80 11.52
N TRP A 17 4.92 1.37 10.84
CA TRP A 17 4.09 2.25 10.01
C TRP A 17 3.32 3.27 10.85
N ALA A 18 2.76 2.85 11.98
CA ALA A 18 2.07 3.74 12.91
C ALA A 18 3.02 4.81 13.50
N THR A 19 4.23 4.39 13.89
CA THR A 19 5.26 5.34 14.37
C THR A 19 5.72 6.28 13.26
N GLY A 20 5.81 5.82 12.01
CA GLY A 20 6.13 6.63 10.84
C GLY A 20 5.06 7.67 10.56
N ALA A 21 3.79 7.27 10.57
CA ALA A 21 2.66 8.18 10.43
C ALA A 21 2.65 9.24 11.57
N TRP A 22 2.83 8.83 12.81
CA TRP A 22 2.93 9.74 13.96
C TRP A 22 4.11 10.71 13.83
N ALA A 23 5.28 10.22 13.41
CA ALA A 23 6.47 11.06 13.20
C ALA A 23 6.25 12.10 12.09
N ALA A 24 5.51 11.77 11.04
CA ALA A 24 5.12 12.70 9.98
C ALA A 24 4.26 13.85 10.52
N TRP A 25 3.30 13.58 11.41
CA TRP A 25 2.50 14.61 12.08
C TRP A 25 3.33 15.49 13.01
N ARG A 26 4.39 14.95 13.63
CA ARG A 26 5.34 15.69 14.44
C ARG A 26 6.40 16.44 13.63
N ASN A 27 6.28 16.51 12.30
CA ASN A 27 7.26 17.11 11.38
C ASN A 27 8.68 16.50 11.44
N ARG A 28 8.83 15.29 11.96
CA ARG A 28 10.10 14.56 12.01
C ARG A 28 10.27 13.71 10.74
N ARG A 29 10.58 14.37 9.62
CA ARG A 29 10.64 13.73 8.29
C ARG A 29 11.57 12.52 8.26
N ALA A 30 12.81 12.68 8.72
CA ALA A 30 13.80 11.61 8.70
C ALA A 30 13.31 10.36 9.46
N LEU A 31 12.69 10.56 10.63
CA LEU A 31 12.13 9.48 11.43
C LEU A 31 10.94 8.83 10.71
N ALA A 32 10.05 9.60 10.08
CA ALA A 32 8.91 9.09 9.34
C ALA A 32 9.36 8.18 8.18
N PHE A 33 10.36 8.63 7.40
CA PHE A 33 10.92 7.81 6.32
C PHE A 33 11.65 6.57 6.83
N ALA A 34 12.48 6.71 7.86
CA ALA A 34 13.24 5.60 8.41
C ALA A 34 12.33 4.51 8.97
N THR A 35 11.35 4.86 9.80
CA THR A 35 10.45 3.88 10.43
C THR A 35 9.51 3.24 9.40
N THR A 36 8.91 4.01 8.49
CA THR A 36 8.04 3.45 7.46
C THR A 36 8.83 2.60 6.48
N GLY A 37 10.02 3.04 6.06
CA GLY A 37 10.90 2.27 5.17
C GLY A 37 11.39 0.98 5.81
N PHE A 38 11.73 1.00 7.10
CA PHE A 38 12.14 -0.20 7.83
C PHE A 38 10.97 -1.19 8.00
N GLY A 39 9.76 -0.68 8.29
CA GLY A 39 8.55 -1.49 8.30
C GLY A 39 8.25 -2.14 6.95
N LEU A 40 8.42 -1.40 5.85
CA LEU A 40 8.31 -1.94 4.49
C LEU A 40 9.36 -3.02 4.22
N ALA A 41 10.62 -2.82 4.65
CA ALA A 41 11.69 -3.80 4.47
C ALA A 41 11.40 -5.11 5.22
N ILE A 42 10.92 -5.02 6.47
CA ILE A 42 10.52 -6.19 7.27
C ILE A 42 9.36 -6.94 6.58
N PHE A 43 8.35 -6.20 6.12
CA PHE A 43 7.19 -6.81 5.47
C PHE A 43 7.57 -7.46 4.14
N PHE A 44 8.44 -6.81 3.36
CA PHE A 44 8.97 -7.36 2.12
C PHE A 44 9.84 -8.59 2.35
N ALA A 45 10.65 -8.60 3.41
CA ALA A 45 11.43 -9.79 3.80
C ALA A 45 10.51 -10.99 4.05
N TYR A 46 9.36 -10.80 4.71
CA TYR A 46 8.38 -11.86 4.87
C TYR A 46 7.84 -12.37 3.51
N ILE A 47 7.51 -11.46 2.58
CA ILE A 47 7.07 -11.82 1.22
C ILE A 47 8.15 -12.62 0.50
N LEU A 48 9.42 -12.21 0.62
CA LEU A 48 10.55 -12.94 0.02
C LEU A 48 10.74 -14.33 0.62
N ILE A 49 10.67 -14.47 1.94
CA ILE A 49 10.74 -15.76 2.62
C ILE A 49 9.62 -16.68 2.13
N MET A 50 8.40 -16.14 2.01
CA MET A 50 7.27 -16.87 1.46
C MET A 50 7.51 -17.28 0.00
N TRP A 51 8.06 -16.39 -0.82
CA TRP A 51 8.38 -16.67 -2.22
C TRP A 51 9.39 -17.81 -2.37
N ILE A 52 10.49 -17.75 -1.61
CA ILE A 52 11.53 -18.79 -1.63
C ILE A 52 10.96 -20.13 -1.18
N THR A 53 10.16 -20.12 -0.10
CA THR A 53 9.60 -21.37 0.47
C THR A 53 8.52 -21.99 -0.43
N LEU A 54 7.77 -21.18 -1.16
CA LEU A 54 6.75 -21.66 -2.11
C LEU A 54 7.31 -22.02 -3.49
N GLU A 55 8.58 -21.68 -3.76
CA GLU A 55 9.24 -21.81 -5.09
C GLU A 55 8.47 -21.13 -6.21
N ARG A 56 7.59 -20.18 -5.87
CA ARG A 56 6.76 -19.39 -6.77
C ARG A 56 6.38 -18.05 -6.16
N PRO A 57 6.05 -17.02 -6.98
CA PRO A 57 5.52 -15.76 -6.47
C PRO A 57 4.26 -15.99 -5.63
N PRO A 58 4.13 -15.37 -4.44
CA PRO A 58 2.96 -15.52 -3.58
C PRO A 58 1.80 -14.65 -4.12
N LEU A 59 1.12 -15.13 -5.17
CA LEU A 59 -0.01 -14.46 -5.85
C LEU A 59 -1.15 -15.42 -6.18
N ARG A 60 -1.07 -16.67 -5.69
CA ARG A 60 -2.03 -17.73 -6.06
C ARG A 60 -3.25 -17.79 -5.15
N THR A 61 -3.15 -17.28 -3.92
CA THR A 61 -4.27 -17.26 -2.97
C THR A 61 -4.73 -15.85 -2.67
N MET A 62 -5.96 -15.72 -2.15
CA MET A 62 -6.50 -14.42 -1.73
C MET A 62 -5.68 -13.78 -0.60
N GLY A 63 -5.12 -14.59 0.31
CA GLY A 63 -4.23 -14.11 1.36
C GLY A 63 -2.92 -13.57 0.80
N GLU A 64 -2.32 -14.28 -0.14
CA GLU A 64 -1.07 -13.88 -0.80
C GLU A 64 -1.24 -12.55 -1.57
N THR A 65 -2.31 -12.36 -2.32
CA THR A 65 -2.56 -11.09 -3.02
C THR A 65 -2.73 -9.92 -2.08
N ARG A 66 -3.37 -10.13 -0.90
CA ARG A 66 -3.53 -9.08 0.11
C ARG A 66 -2.21 -8.68 0.77
N LEU A 67 -1.20 -9.56 0.84
CA LEU A 67 0.15 -9.16 1.28
C LEU A 67 0.74 -8.10 0.37
N TRP A 68 0.58 -8.24 -0.94
CA TRP A 68 1.04 -7.25 -1.91
C TRP A 68 0.31 -5.91 -1.77
N TYR A 69 -1.02 -5.92 -1.53
CA TYR A 69 -1.75 -4.68 -1.22
C TYR A 69 -1.20 -4.02 0.06
N SER A 70 -0.96 -4.81 1.11
CA SER A 70 -0.39 -4.29 2.37
C SER A 70 1.01 -3.71 2.19
N PHE A 71 1.77 -4.16 1.20
CA PHE A 71 3.09 -3.63 0.86
C PHE A 71 3.03 -2.38 -0.02
N PHE A 72 2.26 -2.43 -1.12
CA PHE A 72 2.23 -1.33 -2.10
C PHE A 72 1.54 -0.07 -1.58
N LEU A 73 0.54 -0.19 -0.71
CA LEU A 73 -0.15 0.98 -0.15
C LEU A 73 0.78 1.89 0.66
N PRO A 74 1.53 1.43 1.67
CA PRO A 74 2.48 2.27 2.39
C PRO A 74 3.63 2.74 1.50
N LEU A 75 4.06 1.93 0.53
CA LEU A 75 5.08 2.30 -0.44
C LEU A 75 4.62 3.51 -1.27
N ALA A 76 3.42 3.46 -1.84
CA ALA A 76 2.82 4.59 -2.55
C ALA A 76 2.68 5.81 -1.64
N GLY A 77 2.22 5.61 -0.39
CA GLY A 77 2.12 6.66 0.61
C GLY A 77 3.46 7.35 0.90
N VAL A 78 4.54 6.58 1.04
CA VAL A 78 5.90 7.12 1.22
C VAL A 78 6.36 7.90 -0.01
N ILE A 79 6.13 7.40 -1.22
CA ILE A 79 6.48 8.08 -2.46
C ILE A 79 5.76 9.43 -2.55
N VAL A 80 4.46 9.45 -2.33
CA VAL A 80 3.66 10.68 -2.35
C VAL A 80 4.10 11.63 -1.24
N TYR A 81 4.31 11.13 -0.03
CA TYR A 81 4.80 11.94 1.07
C TYR A 81 6.21 12.51 0.81
N SER A 82 7.08 11.77 0.16
CA SER A 82 8.43 12.26 -0.20
C SER A 82 8.37 13.44 -1.15
N ARG A 83 7.46 13.42 -2.11
CA ARG A 83 7.35 14.44 -3.16
C ARG A 83 6.56 15.67 -2.73
N TRP A 84 5.43 15.47 -2.05
CA TRP A 84 4.48 16.55 -1.74
C TRP A 84 4.29 16.85 -0.26
N GLN A 85 4.87 16.05 0.65
CA GLN A 85 4.85 16.24 2.10
C GLN A 85 3.45 16.21 2.74
N TYR A 86 2.47 15.57 2.10
CA TYR A 86 1.13 15.40 2.68
C TYR A 86 1.13 14.29 3.73
N LYS A 87 1.12 14.68 5.00
CA LYS A 87 1.17 13.79 6.17
C LYS A 87 -0.03 12.85 6.24
N TRP A 88 -1.20 13.34 5.85
CA TRP A 88 -2.42 12.56 5.91
C TRP A 88 -2.44 11.41 4.88
N ILE A 89 -1.80 11.57 3.72
CA ILE A 89 -1.68 10.49 2.72
C ILE A 89 -0.87 9.32 3.27
N LEU A 90 0.26 9.62 3.95
CA LEU A 90 1.05 8.58 4.59
C LEU A 90 0.24 7.86 5.68
N SER A 91 -0.49 8.61 6.52
CA SER A 91 -1.34 8.05 7.56
C SER A 91 -2.48 7.20 6.99
N PHE A 92 -3.13 7.69 5.93
CA PHE A 92 -4.21 6.97 5.27
C PHE A 92 -3.73 5.68 4.62
N SER A 93 -2.61 5.71 3.89
CA SER A 93 -2.05 4.54 3.21
C SER A 93 -1.58 3.47 4.20
N THR A 94 -0.94 3.86 5.29
CA THR A 94 -0.53 2.94 6.36
C THR A 94 -1.71 2.37 7.14
N LEU A 95 -2.75 3.17 7.38
CA LEU A 95 -4.01 2.70 7.99
C LEU A 95 -4.68 1.64 7.10
N LEU A 96 -4.82 1.92 5.82
CA LEU A 96 -5.45 1.00 4.87
C LEU A 96 -4.65 -0.30 4.72
N ALA A 97 -3.32 -0.21 4.68
CA ALA A 97 -2.46 -1.40 4.71
C ALA A 97 -2.66 -2.22 5.98
N THR A 98 -2.79 -1.56 7.13
CA THR A 98 -3.07 -2.22 8.42
C THR A 98 -4.40 -2.98 8.38
N VAL A 99 -5.43 -2.43 7.73
CA VAL A 99 -6.71 -3.13 7.54
C VAL A 99 -6.51 -4.44 6.76
N PHE A 100 -5.75 -4.42 5.66
CA PHE A 100 -5.45 -5.65 4.90
C PHE A 100 -4.63 -6.66 5.71
N VAL A 101 -3.67 -6.20 6.52
CA VAL A 101 -2.92 -7.05 7.45
C VAL A 101 -3.87 -7.69 8.47
N CYS A 102 -4.77 -6.91 9.06
CA CYS A 102 -5.77 -7.42 10.01
C CYS A 102 -6.69 -8.47 9.36
N VAL A 103 -7.14 -8.24 8.13
CA VAL A 103 -7.95 -9.22 7.39
C VAL A 103 -7.19 -10.53 7.21
N ASN A 104 -5.89 -10.47 6.90
CA ASN A 104 -5.06 -11.68 6.79
C ASN A 104 -4.86 -12.39 8.14
N LEU A 105 -4.82 -11.66 9.26
CA LEU A 105 -4.68 -12.23 10.59
C LEU A 105 -5.98 -12.88 11.09
N PHE A 106 -7.13 -12.21 10.87
CA PHE A 106 -8.42 -12.64 11.43
C PHE A 106 -9.19 -13.63 10.54
N LYS A 107 -8.81 -13.77 9.26
CA LYS A 107 -9.45 -14.69 8.31
C LYS A 107 -8.45 -15.68 7.71
N PRO A 108 -7.99 -16.67 8.49
CA PRO A 108 -7.00 -17.64 8.01
C PRO A 108 -7.55 -18.52 6.86
N GLU A 109 -8.84 -18.65 6.72
CA GLU A 109 -9.51 -19.38 5.62
C GLU A 109 -9.14 -18.89 4.22
N ILE A 110 -8.76 -17.59 4.09
CA ILE A 110 -8.37 -17.02 2.80
C ILE A 110 -6.97 -17.45 2.35
N HIS A 111 -6.17 -18.00 3.24
CA HIS A 111 -4.82 -18.48 2.92
C HIS A 111 -4.84 -19.72 2.04
N SER A 112 -5.91 -20.52 2.12
CA SER A 112 -6.12 -21.73 1.31
C SER A 112 -7.03 -21.52 0.10
N LYS A 113 -7.79 -20.41 0.04
CA LYS A 113 -8.66 -20.09 -1.10
C LYS A 113 -7.83 -19.70 -2.31
N THR A 114 -7.68 -20.61 -3.25
CA THR A 114 -6.99 -20.35 -4.52
C THR A 114 -7.82 -19.42 -5.40
N LEU A 115 -7.12 -18.57 -6.16
CA LEU A 115 -7.73 -17.76 -7.20
C LEU A 115 -8.25 -18.65 -8.34
N MET A 116 -9.23 -18.15 -9.09
CA MET A 116 -9.76 -18.85 -10.28
C MET A 116 -8.62 -19.19 -11.26
N PRO A 117 -8.70 -20.33 -11.99
CA PRO A 117 -7.64 -20.74 -12.91
C PRO A 117 -7.23 -19.66 -13.93
N ALA A 118 -8.17 -18.84 -14.38
CA ALA A 118 -7.90 -17.70 -15.27
C ALA A 118 -6.92 -16.66 -14.69
N LEU A 119 -6.85 -16.56 -13.37
CA LEU A 119 -5.96 -15.62 -12.66
C LEU A 119 -4.60 -16.25 -12.27
N GLN A 120 -4.30 -17.47 -12.75
CA GLN A 120 -3.05 -18.18 -12.47
C GLN A 120 -2.02 -18.07 -13.60
N SER A 121 -2.26 -17.20 -14.59
CA SER A 121 -1.30 -16.92 -15.67
C SER A 121 -0.01 -16.27 -15.16
N PRO A 122 1.17 -16.54 -15.75
CA PRO A 122 2.41 -15.82 -15.44
C PRO A 122 2.30 -14.31 -15.61
N TRP A 123 1.47 -13.83 -16.53
CA TRP A 123 1.19 -12.43 -16.78
C TRP A 123 0.31 -11.77 -15.69
N PHE A 124 -0.34 -12.59 -14.86
CA PHE A 124 -1.15 -12.09 -13.75
C PHE A 124 -0.34 -11.26 -12.74
N ALA A 125 0.86 -11.71 -12.41
CA ALA A 125 1.71 -11.03 -11.42
C ALA A 125 2.07 -9.58 -11.84
N PRO A 126 2.67 -9.32 -13.02
CA PRO A 126 2.97 -7.96 -13.45
C PRO A 126 1.71 -7.11 -13.64
N HIS A 127 0.64 -7.68 -14.20
CA HIS A 127 -0.66 -7.02 -14.36
C HIS A 127 -1.21 -6.53 -13.00
N VAL A 128 -1.26 -7.41 -12.00
CA VAL A 128 -1.79 -7.05 -10.67
C VAL A 128 -0.92 -6.00 -9.98
N ILE A 129 0.41 -6.10 -10.08
CA ILE A 129 1.33 -5.12 -9.48
C ILE A 129 1.08 -3.71 -10.05
N VAL A 130 0.96 -3.60 -11.38
CA VAL A 130 0.69 -2.34 -12.07
C VAL A 130 -0.67 -1.77 -11.65
N TYR A 131 -1.71 -2.61 -11.60
CA TYR A 131 -3.04 -2.18 -11.15
C TYR A 131 -3.07 -1.77 -9.67
N MET A 132 -2.35 -2.46 -8.79
CA MET A 132 -2.27 -2.08 -7.37
C MET A 132 -1.67 -0.68 -7.21
N MET A 133 -0.62 -0.35 -7.96
CA MET A 133 -0.05 1.00 -7.98
C MET A 133 -1.04 2.02 -8.54
N ALA A 134 -1.73 1.69 -9.64
CA ALA A 134 -2.76 2.55 -10.22
C ALA A 134 -3.86 2.87 -9.20
N TYR A 135 -4.43 1.85 -8.56
CA TYR A 135 -5.50 2.02 -7.58
C TYR A 135 -5.05 2.79 -6.33
N ALA A 136 -3.82 2.59 -5.87
CA ALA A 136 -3.28 3.34 -4.73
C ALA A 136 -3.18 4.85 -5.06
N LEU A 137 -2.69 5.20 -6.25
CA LEU A 137 -2.58 6.59 -6.69
C LEU A 137 -3.94 7.23 -6.97
N LEU A 138 -4.84 6.54 -7.67
CA LEU A 138 -6.20 7.01 -7.92
C LEU A 138 -7.01 7.12 -6.62
N GLY A 139 -6.85 6.19 -5.70
CA GLY A 139 -7.45 6.26 -4.37
C GLY A 139 -6.97 7.48 -3.59
N ALA A 140 -5.67 7.80 -3.64
CA ALA A 140 -5.13 9.02 -3.04
C ALA A 140 -5.70 10.28 -3.70
N ALA A 141 -5.88 10.29 -5.03
CA ALA A 141 -6.51 11.40 -5.76
C ALA A 141 -7.97 11.60 -5.34
N VAL A 142 -8.75 10.51 -5.18
CA VAL A 142 -10.14 10.58 -4.70
C VAL A 142 -10.20 11.16 -3.29
N VAL A 143 -9.35 10.69 -2.36
CA VAL A 143 -9.36 11.20 -0.98
C VAL A 143 -8.93 12.67 -0.95
N MET A 144 -7.97 13.09 -1.81
CA MET A 144 -7.60 14.50 -1.95
C MET A 144 -8.76 15.34 -2.47
N SER A 145 -9.48 14.87 -3.48
CA SER A 145 -10.66 15.55 -4.02
C SER A 145 -11.76 15.73 -2.97
N VAL A 146 -12.02 14.67 -2.17
CA VAL A 146 -12.97 14.73 -1.07
C VAL A 146 -12.51 15.74 -0.01
N TYR A 147 -11.22 15.74 0.34
CA TYR A 147 -10.66 16.73 1.27
C TYR A 147 -10.86 18.17 0.77
N LEU A 148 -10.58 18.45 -0.51
CA LEU A 148 -10.78 19.75 -1.12
C LEU A 148 -12.25 20.18 -1.09
N LEU A 149 -13.16 19.24 -1.41
CA LEU A 149 -14.59 19.53 -1.50
C LEU A 149 -15.21 19.89 -0.14
N PHE A 150 -14.83 19.18 0.93
CA PHE A 150 -15.49 19.32 2.23
C PHE A 150 -14.75 20.21 3.23
N PHE A 151 -13.44 20.28 3.18
CA PHE A 151 -12.64 20.92 4.21
C PHE A 151 -11.93 22.19 3.77
N LYS A 152 -11.71 22.41 2.48
CA LYS A 152 -10.99 23.58 1.98
C LYS A 152 -11.88 24.36 1.00
N LYS A 153 -12.55 25.38 1.52
CA LYS A 153 -13.32 26.37 0.74
C LYS A 153 -12.50 27.65 0.65
N GLY A 154 -11.91 27.98 -0.49
CA GLY A 154 -11.19 29.23 -0.70
C GLY A 154 -10.27 29.23 -1.92
N ASP A 155 -9.77 30.42 -2.29
CA ASP A 155 -8.99 30.66 -3.53
C ASP A 155 -7.59 30.01 -3.56
N ASP A 156 -7.08 29.49 -2.43
CA ASP A 156 -5.73 28.91 -2.31
C ASP A 156 -5.75 27.39 -2.40
N THR A 157 -6.42 26.85 -3.45
CA THR A 157 -6.53 25.41 -3.71
C THR A 157 -5.72 24.96 -4.93
N ALA A 158 -5.08 25.88 -5.64
CA ALA A 158 -4.42 25.59 -6.92
C ALA A 158 -3.34 24.49 -6.80
N LYS A 159 -2.56 24.51 -5.72
CA LYS A 159 -1.50 23.51 -5.49
C LYS A 159 -2.06 22.10 -5.24
N GLU A 160 -3.12 22.00 -4.46
CA GLU A 160 -3.77 20.73 -4.17
C GLU A 160 -4.50 20.17 -5.38
N MET A 161 -5.09 21.06 -6.23
CA MET A 161 -5.67 20.65 -7.50
C MET A 161 -4.60 20.11 -8.44
N GLU A 162 -3.48 20.80 -8.60
CA GLU A 162 -2.34 20.33 -9.40
C GLU A 162 -1.85 18.95 -8.97
N ILE A 163 -1.80 18.70 -7.65
CA ILE A 163 -1.39 17.40 -7.12
C ILE A 163 -2.42 16.33 -7.42
N THR A 164 -3.70 16.66 -7.28
CA THR A 164 -4.80 15.74 -7.61
C THR A 164 -4.75 15.36 -9.09
N ASP A 165 -4.51 16.32 -9.96
CA ASP A 165 -4.34 16.10 -11.39
C ASP A 165 -3.13 15.21 -11.69
N ASN A 166 -1.97 15.50 -11.07
CA ASN A 166 -0.77 14.69 -11.24
C ASN A 166 -0.96 13.25 -10.75
N LEU A 167 -1.60 13.05 -9.59
CA LEU A 167 -1.93 11.71 -9.09
C LEU A 167 -2.87 10.96 -10.04
N THR A 168 -3.85 11.68 -10.61
CA THR A 168 -4.81 11.12 -11.57
C THR A 168 -4.11 10.74 -12.87
N TYR A 169 -3.28 11.62 -13.45
CA TYR A 169 -2.54 11.31 -14.68
C TYR A 169 -1.59 10.13 -14.51
N VAL A 170 -0.81 10.10 -13.44
CA VAL A 170 0.11 8.99 -13.17
C VAL A 170 -0.67 7.70 -12.89
N GLY A 171 -1.75 7.76 -12.09
CA GLY A 171 -2.60 6.61 -11.82
C GLY A 171 -3.26 6.03 -13.06
N LEU A 172 -3.79 6.89 -13.95
CA LEU A 172 -4.35 6.46 -15.24
C LEU A 172 -3.27 5.88 -16.16
N SER A 173 -2.06 6.44 -16.17
CA SER A 173 -0.94 5.90 -16.95
C SER A 173 -0.60 4.47 -16.51
N PHE A 174 -0.53 4.20 -15.21
CA PHE A 174 -0.35 2.84 -14.71
C PHE A 174 -1.54 1.94 -15.04
N MET A 175 -2.76 2.46 -14.99
CA MET A 175 -3.96 1.70 -15.32
C MET A 175 -3.97 1.28 -16.80
N THR A 176 -3.58 2.17 -17.70
CA THR A 176 -3.49 1.87 -19.15
C THR A 176 -2.36 0.91 -19.48
N LEU A 177 -1.24 0.96 -18.74
CA LEU A 177 -0.14 -0.01 -18.89
C LEU A 177 -0.55 -1.41 -18.42
N GLY A 178 -1.50 -1.51 -17.50
CA GLY A 178 -2.02 -2.77 -17.00
C GLY A 178 -3.08 -3.42 -17.90
N MET A 179 -3.65 -2.70 -18.86
CA MET A 179 -4.62 -3.24 -19.82
C MET A 179 -3.95 -4.13 -20.86
#